data_fc51cc44bb174f5efcd416926816a354
#
_entry.id   fc51cc44bb174f5efcd416926816a354
#
_cell.length_a   1.000
_cell.length_b   1.000
_cell.length_c   1.000
_cell.angle_alpha   90.00
_cell.angle_beta   90.00
_cell.angle_gamma   90.00
#
_symmetry.space_group_name_H-M   'P 1'
#
loop_
_entity.id
_entity.type
_entity.pdbx_description
1 polymer ?
#
loop_
_entity_poly.entity_id
_entity_poly.type
_entity_poly.pdbx_seq_one_letter_code
_entity_poly.pdbx_strand_id
1 'polypeptide(L)'
;MKSRREFLKKISSAAVGAVGVPSLVSAAWAEAQSSNRIQVPGEYGMIVRSFRFVDLESPVEYFNSWLTPIPHFFVRNHMHEPSELDPETWRLTIGGEVEKPVTLKLDDLLKLPTHSVVNTLECAGNGRAFYRPQVPGVQWGKGAVGTARFSGPRLHDVLDRAGVKSSGKHVMFRGLDEVPGKVPPFIRSIPIEKVLDGDSLIATHMNGAPLPKHHGFPARALMPGWVGAASCKWLTEIKVLDSEFVGNFMNPGYRFPNHPVQAGEAIKPEDTHPLTALNVKSVIAGPVDGSRVKAGPVRVHGAAWAGEADVVKVEISTDGGASWSPAKLGNEHAHYAWRLWSYEWPAKAGDHSILSRATDNKGRVQPATPEWNPSGYLNNAVDQVKIHVA
;
A
#
# COMPACT_ATOMS: atom_id res chain seq x y z
N MET A 1 4.43 -12.83 30.34
CA MET A 1 4.14 -13.23 28.96
C MET A 1 3.22 -14.44 28.98
N LYS A 2 1.92 -14.27 28.78
CA LYS A 2 0.97 -15.39 28.72
C LYS A 2 1.00 -15.98 27.30
N SER A 3 1.12 -17.30 27.20
CA SER A 3 1.40 -17.99 25.94
C SER A 3 0.18 -17.99 25.01
N ARG A 4 0.44 -18.01 23.69
CA ARG A 4 -0.55 -18.14 22.61
C ARG A 4 -1.55 -19.31 22.80
N ARG A 5 -1.15 -20.29 23.59
CA ARG A 5 -1.94 -21.50 23.93
C ARG A 5 -3.05 -21.24 24.97
N GLU A 6 -2.87 -20.27 25.86
CA GLU A 6 -3.91 -19.88 26.85
C GLU A 6 -4.98 -19.01 26.20
N PHE A 7 -4.64 -18.19 25.21
CA PHE A 7 -5.59 -17.40 24.44
C PHE A 7 -6.55 -18.30 23.63
N LEU A 8 -6.01 -19.31 22.96
CA LEU A 8 -6.84 -20.27 22.17
C LEU A 8 -7.70 -21.18 23.05
N LYS A 9 -7.26 -21.51 24.28
CA LYS A 9 -8.10 -22.30 25.23
C LYS A 9 -9.29 -21.50 25.77
N LYS A 10 -9.23 -20.18 25.85
CA LYS A 10 -10.37 -19.34 26.26
C LYS A 10 -11.46 -19.23 25.18
N ILE A 11 -11.09 -19.41 23.91
CA ILE A 11 -12.06 -19.38 22.79
C ILE A 11 -12.81 -20.71 22.65
N SER A 12 -12.20 -21.84 23.02
CA SER A 12 -12.82 -23.17 22.86
C SER A 12 -13.75 -23.61 24.00
N SER A 13 -13.78 -22.89 25.13
CA SER A 13 -14.65 -23.20 26.27
C SER A 13 -15.95 -22.37 26.36
N ALA A 14 -16.22 -21.50 25.39
CA ALA A 14 -17.41 -20.65 25.35
C ALA A 14 -18.48 -21.10 24.34
N ALA A 15 -18.44 -22.34 23.88
CA ALA A 15 -19.40 -22.88 22.92
C ALA A 15 -20.43 -23.78 23.61
N VAL A 16 -21.34 -23.24 24.40
CA VAL A 16 -22.73 -23.72 24.59
C VAL A 16 -23.51 -22.62 25.33
N GLY A 17 -24.39 -21.92 24.60
CA GLY A 17 -25.33 -20.95 25.18
C GLY A 17 -25.70 -19.88 24.16
N ALA A 18 -26.79 -20.06 23.46
CA ALA A 18 -27.33 -19.09 22.52
C ALA A 18 -27.82 -17.84 23.28
N VAL A 19 -26.96 -16.81 23.42
CA VAL A 19 -27.29 -15.38 23.53
C VAL A 19 -25.93 -14.63 23.54
N GLY A 20 -25.65 -13.78 22.52
CA GLY A 20 -24.61 -12.78 22.65
C GLY A 20 -23.35 -12.88 21.77
N VAL A 21 -23.47 -13.19 20.48
CA VAL A 21 -22.35 -13.08 19.51
C VAL A 21 -21.84 -11.65 19.30
N PRO A 22 -22.59 -10.55 19.58
CA PRO A 22 -22.08 -9.19 19.44
C PRO A 22 -20.90 -8.84 20.37
N SER A 23 -20.82 -9.44 21.56
CA SER A 23 -19.83 -9.03 22.57
C SER A 23 -18.40 -9.50 22.31
N LEU A 24 -18.20 -10.61 21.59
CA LEU A 24 -16.86 -11.13 21.29
C LEU A 24 -16.22 -10.42 20.08
N VAL A 25 -17.03 -10.06 19.10
CA VAL A 25 -16.57 -9.27 17.96
C VAL A 25 -16.18 -7.86 18.44
N SER A 26 -17.06 -7.19 19.23
CA SER A 26 -16.77 -5.86 19.76
C SER A 26 -15.56 -5.83 20.69
N ALA A 27 -15.31 -6.87 21.50
CA ALA A 27 -14.14 -6.95 22.36
C ALA A 27 -12.83 -7.12 21.57
N ALA A 28 -12.80 -8.00 20.56
CA ALA A 28 -11.63 -8.17 19.70
C ALA A 28 -11.33 -6.91 18.88
N TRP A 29 -12.37 -6.19 18.43
CA TRP A 29 -12.24 -4.93 17.73
C TRP A 29 -11.80 -3.80 18.66
N ALA A 30 -12.29 -3.74 19.90
CA ALA A 30 -11.86 -2.78 20.91
C ALA A 30 -10.38 -3.00 21.33
N GLU A 31 -9.94 -4.25 21.45
CA GLU A 31 -8.55 -4.59 21.74
C GLU A 31 -7.62 -4.23 20.58
N ALA A 32 -8.05 -4.44 19.33
CA ALA A 32 -7.34 -3.98 18.13
C ALA A 32 -7.24 -2.44 18.06
N GLN A 33 -8.25 -1.71 18.53
CA GLN A 33 -8.21 -0.25 18.62
C GLN A 33 -7.33 0.24 19.77
N SER A 34 -7.35 -0.41 20.92
CA SER A 34 -6.53 -0.02 22.08
C SER A 34 -5.03 -0.22 21.86
N SER A 35 -4.66 -1.20 21.02
CA SER A 35 -3.28 -1.43 20.58
C SER A 35 -2.80 -0.40 19.56
N ASN A 36 -3.70 0.42 19.02
CA ASN A 36 -3.46 1.40 17.95
C ASN A 36 -3.42 2.86 18.42
N ARG A 37 -3.21 3.12 19.68
CA ARG A 37 -2.76 4.47 20.07
C ARG A 37 -1.54 4.79 19.23
N ILE A 38 -1.53 5.98 18.60
CA ILE A 38 -0.31 6.55 18.02
C ILE A 38 0.68 6.59 19.19
N GLN A 39 1.49 5.57 19.27
CA GLN A 39 2.66 5.60 20.11
C GLN A 39 3.58 6.63 19.46
N VAL A 40 4.18 7.47 20.26
CA VAL A 40 5.02 8.58 19.83
C VAL A 40 5.98 8.10 18.75
N PRO A 41 6.15 8.85 17.63
CA PRO A 41 7.11 8.49 16.61
C PRO A 41 8.47 8.18 17.22
N GLY A 42 8.98 6.97 17.00
CA GLY A 42 10.17 6.44 17.64
C GLY A 42 9.97 5.11 18.37
N GLU A 43 8.78 4.81 18.89
CA GLU A 43 8.53 3.55 19.61
C GLU A 43 8.65 2.29 18.73
N TYR A 44 8.42 2.43 17.41
CA TYR A 44 8.61 1.34 16.44
C TYR A 44 9.70 1.64 15.40
N GLY A 45 10.51 2.70 15.61
CA GLY A 45 11.55 3.06 14.66
C GLY A 45 11.04 3.57 13.30
N MET A 46 9.77 3.99 13.18
CA MET A 46 9.25 4.57 11.94
C MET A 46 9.82 5.95 11.66
N ILE A 47 10.06 6.27 10.39
CA ILE A 47 10.54 7.58 9.97
C ILE A 47 9.35 8.52 9.81
N VAL A 48 9.30 9.58 10.62
CA VAL A 48 8.24 10.59 10.54
C VAL A 48 8.50 11.53 9.37
N ARG A 49 7.55 11.61 8.44
CA ARG A 49 7.59 12.54 7.30
C ARG A 49 6.71 13.76 7.50
N SER A 50 5.60 13.61 8.22
CA SER A 50 4.70 14.70 8.59
C SER A 50 3.93 14.36 9.87
N PHE A 51 3.67 15.38 10.69
CA PHE A 51 2.76 15.28 11.84
C PHE A 51 1.40 15.95 11.57
N ARG A 52 1.31 16.80 10.57
CA ARG A 52 0.06 17.52 10.26
C ARG A 52 -1.06 16.56 9.88
N PHE A 53 -0.72 15.64 8.97
CA PHE A 53 -1.49 14.44 8.67
C PHE A 53 -0.48 13.32 8.89
N VAL A 54 -0.75 12.41 9.78
CA VAL A 54 0.24 11.39 10.16
C VAL A 54 0.77 10.65 8.94
N ASP A 55 2.03 10.93 8.58
CA ASP A 55 2.76 10.27 7.50
C ASP A 55 4.01 9.61 8.07
N LEU A 56 4.01 8.29 8.11
CA LEU A 56 5.10 7.47 8.65
C LEU A 56 5.68 6.58 7.57
N GLU A 57 6.99 6.62 7.41
CA GLU A 57 7.73 5.80 6.46
C GLU A 57 8.37 4.61 7.16
N SER A 58 8.23 3.44 6.56
CA SER A 58 8.89 2.20 7.00
C SER A 58 10.39 2.28 6.73
N PRO A 59 11.27 2.08 7.74
CA PRO A 59 12.69 1.88 7.47
C PRO A 59 12.90 0.67 6.57
N VAL A 60 13.80 0.79 5.59
CA VAL A 60 14.03 -0.26 4.58
C VAL A 60 14.52 -1.58 5.17
N GLU A 61 15.13 -1.56 6.35
CA GLU A 61 15.60 -2.73 7.10
C GLU A 61 14.46 -3.71 7.42
N TYR A 62 13.21 -3.24 7.44
CA TYR A 62 12.04 -4.09 7.64
C TYR A 62 11.56 -4.80 6.35
N PHE A 63 12.21 -4.56 5.21
CA PHE A 63 11.93 -5.28 3.95
C PHE A 63 12.64 -6.64 3.89
N ASN A 64 12.69 -7.32 5.03
CA ASN A 64 13.32 -8.63 5.22
C ASN A 64 12.30 -9.73 5.58
N SER A 65 11.02 -9.39 5.62
CA SER A 65 9.91 -10.32 5.83
C SER A 65 8.89 -10.22 4.71
N TRP A 66 8.27 -11.34 4.33
CA TRP A 66 7.30 -11.37 3.24
C TRP A 66 6.04 -10.58 3.54
N LEU A 67 5.57 -10.61 4.79
CA LEU A 67 4.51 -9.70 5.26
C LEU A 67 5.13 -8.67 6.19
N THR A 68 4.94 -7.40 5.88
CA THR A 68 5.36 -6.31 6.76
C THR A 68 4.58 -6.38 8.08
N PRO A 69 5.25 -6.44 9.23
CA PRO A 69 4.56 -6.35 10.51
C PRO A 69 3.74 -5.06 10.59
N ILE A 70 2.52 -5.13 11.12
CA ILE A 70 1.60 -3.99 11.19
C ILE A 70 2.26 -2.73 11.80
N PRO A 71 3.03 -2.79 12.91
CA PRO A 71 3.68 -1.61 13.48
C PRO A 71 4.72 -0.95 12.57
N HIS A 72 5.22 -1.67 11.57
CA HIS A 72 6.21 -1.18 10.62
C HIS A 72 5.62 -0.92 9.23
N PHE A 73 4.31 -1.03 9.06
CA PHE A 73 3.66 -0.74 7.80
C PHE A 73 3.49 0.78 7.66
N PHE A 74 3.90 1.36 6.51
CA PHE A 74 3.83 2.80 6.29
C PHE A 74 2.42 3.37 6.46
N VAL A 75 2.32 4.59 6.96
CA VAL A 75 1.06 5.32 7.10
C VAL A 75 1.09 6.55 6.20
N ARG A 76 0.04 6.74 5.40
CA ARG A 76 -0.15 7.92 4.57
C ARG A 76 -1.58 8.44 4.69
N ASN A 77 -1.72 9.69 5.12
CA ASN A 77 -3.01 10.37 5.26
C ASN A 77 -3.01 11.68 4.47
N HIS A 78 -4.08 11.94 3.71
CA HIS A 78 -4.30 13.22 3.03
C HIS A 78 -4.98 14.24 3.93
N MET A 79 -5.80 13.74 4.85
CA MET A 79 -6.62 14.47 5.80
C MET A 79 -6.37 13.89 7.19
N HIS A 80 -7.01 14.47 8.21
CA HIS A 80 -6.97 13.86 9.55
C HIS A 80 -7.70 12.52 9.56
N GLU A 81 -7.18 11.62 10.36
CA GLU A 81 -7.90 10.38 10.65
C GLU A 81 -9.19 10.71 11.41
N PRO A 82 -10.28 9.96 11.19
CA PRO A 82 -11.49 10.15 11.96
C PRO A 82 -11.21 10.11 13.46
N SER A 83 -11.66 11.12 14.20
CA SER A 83 -11.49 11.16 15.66
C SER A 83 -12.27 10.04 16.33
N GLU A 84 -13.48 9.78 15.83
CA GLU A 84 -14.39 8.75 16.33
C GLU A 84 -14.66 7.71 15.25
N LEU A 85 -14.52 6.43 15.61
CA LEU A 85 -14.84 5.27 14.77
C LEU A 85 -15.50 4.22 15.65
N ASP A 86 -16.83 4.20 15.60
CA ASP A 86 -17.63 3.19 16.29
C ASP A 86 -18.16 2.18 15.25
N PRO A 87 -17.75 0.91 15.33
CA PRO A 87 -18.19 -0.13 14.40
C PRO A 87 -19.71 -0.39 14.47
N GLU A 88 -20.36 -0.13 15.59
CA GLU A 88 -21.81 -0.35 15.74
C GLU A 88 -22.62 0.69 14.95
N THR A 89 -22.14 1.93 14.89
CA THR A 89 -22.79 3.01 14.15
C THR A 89 -22.26 3.18 12.74
N TRP A 90 -21.13 2.55 12.40
CA TRP A 90 -20.55 2.64 11.07
C TRP A 90 -21.50 2.10 10.00
N ARG A 91 -21.58 2.81 8.87
CA ARG A 91 -22.40 2.44 7.72
C ARG A 91 -21.61 2.63 6.43
N LEU A 92 -21.85 1.71 5.47
CA LEU A 92 -21.40 1.83 4.08
C LEU A 92 -22.63 2.03 3.19
N THR A 93 -22.71 3.15 2.52
CA THR A 93 -23.74 3.43 1.53
C THR A 93 -23.25 3.11 0.12
N ILE A 94 -24.10 2.47 -0.67
CA ILE A 94 -23.84 2.13 -2.07
C ILE A 94 -24.97 2.73 -2.90
N GLY A 95 -24.65 3.56 -3.90
CA GLY A 95 -25.63 4.26 -4.72
C GLY A 95 -25.09 4.66 -6.09
N GLY A 96 -25.76 5.60 -6.74
CA GLY A 96 -25.45 6.06 -8.11
C GLY A 96 -26.13 5.19 -9.17
N GLU A 97 -25.38 4.79 -10.20
CA GLU A 97 -25.85 3.92 -11.31
C GLU A 97 -26.04 2.48 -10.85
N VAL A 98 -26.98 2.28 -9.93
CA VAL A 98 -27.40 0.98 -9.37
C VAL A 98 -28.92 0.83 -9.45
N GLU A 99 -29.40 -0.41 -9.50
CA GLU A 99 -30.84 -0.70 -9.50
C GLU A 99 -31.48 -0.32 -8.17
N LYS A 100 -30.82 -0.64 -7.06
CA LYS A 100 -31.31 -0.40 -5.71
C LYS A 100 -30.20 0.08 -4.81
N PRO A 101 -30.23 1.33 -4.31
CA PRO A 101 -29.30 1.78 -3.29
C PRO A 101 -29.34 0.90 -2.04
N VAL A 102 -28.18 0.62 -1.46
CA VAL A 102 -28.02 -0.26 -0.30
C VAL A 102 -27.21 0.45 0.79
N THR A 103 -27.58 0.23 2.05
CA THR A 103 -26.78 0.62 3.21
C THR A 103 -26.44 -0.62 4.01
N LEU A 104 -25.15 -0.86 4.24
CA LEU A 104 -24.65 -2.01 4.97
C LEU A 104 -24.08 -1.60 6.32
N LYS A 105 -24.31 -2.41 7.34
CA LYS A 105 -23.60 -2.39 8.61
C LYS A 105 -22.29 -3.19 8.49
N LEU A 106 -21.39 -3.05 9.44
CA LEU A 106 -20.18 -3.86 9.47
C LEU A 106 -20.50 -5.36 9.50
N ASP A 107 -21.46 -5.77 10.33
CA ASP A 107 -21.91 -7.16 10.42
C ASP A 107 -22.43 -7.72 9.09
N ASP A 108 -23.03 -6.89 8.24
CA ASP A 108 -23.49 -7.31 6.92
C ASP A 108 -22.32 -7.61 5.98
N LEU A 109 -21.24 -6.84 6.09
CA LEU A 109 -19.98 -7.12 5.36
C LEU A 109 -19.31 -8.40 5.87
N LEU A 110 -19.26 -8.58 7.19
CA LEU A 110 -18.60 -9.72 7.83
C LEU A 110 -19.32 -11.05 7.58
N LYS A 111 -20.60 -11.03 7.19
CA LYS A 111 -21.38 -12.21 6.79
C LYS A 111 -21.15 -12.62 5.33
N LEU A 112 -20.54 -11.76 4.52
CA LEU A 112 -20.24 -12.09 3.12
C LEU A 112 -19.05 -13.05 3.02
N PRO A 113 -18.94 -13.82 1.93
CA PRO A 113 -17.78 -14.66 1.68
C PRO A 113 -16.49 -13.83 1.76
N THR A 114 -15.54 -14.29 2.56
CA THR A 114 -14.25 -13.63 2.72
C THR A 114 -13.27 -14.10 1.66
N HIS A 115 -12.67 -13.17 0.95
CA HIS A 115 -11.53 -13.36 0.07
C HIS A 115 -10.27 -12.79 0.70
N SER A 116 -9.10 -13.33 0.36
CA SER A 116 -7.81 -12.88 0.90
C SER A 116 -6.80 -12.67 -0.21
N VAL A 117 -6.17 -11.51 -0.22
CA VAL A 117 -5.13 -11.14 -1.18
C VAL A 117 -3.88 -10.68 -0.41
N VAL A 118 -2.71 -11.19 -0.80
CA VAL A 118 -1.44 -10.61 -0.35
C VAL A 118 -1.06 -9.53 -1.34
N ASN A 119 -1.00 -8.29 -0.87
CA ASN A 119 -0.80 -7.15 -1.74
C ASN A 119 0.27 -6.19 -1.21
N THR A 120 1.13 -5.73 -2.10
CA THR A 120 2.05 -4.62 -1.86
C THR A 120 1.31 -3.32 -2.13
N LEU A 121 1.12 -2.53 -1.07
CA LEU A 121 0.66 -1.15 -1.18
C LEU A 121 1.87 -0.23 -1.24
N GLU A 122 1.91 0.67 -2.22
CA GLU A 122 2.93 1.70 -2.35
C GLU A 122 2.28 3.07 -2.56
N CYS A 123 2.75 4.08 -1.83
CA CYS A 123 2.36 5.47 -2.10
C CYS A 123 2.87 5.89 -3.47
N ALA A 124 2.03 6.52 -4.29
CA ALA A 124 2.44 7.02 -5.60
C ALA A 124 3.69 7.93 -5.54
N GLY A 125 3.89 8.61 -4.41
CA GLY A 125 5.04 9.48 -4.16
C GLY A 125 6.25 8.78 -3.52
N ASN A 126 6.27 7.46 -3.38
CA ASN A 126 7.42 6.74 -2.82
C ASN A 126 8.68 6.98 -3.68
N GLY A 127 9.75 7.48 -3.07
CA GLY A 127 10.97 7.91 -3.78
C GLY A 127 10.95 9.38 -4.24
N ARG A 128 9.97 10.20 -3.84
CA ARG A 128 9.88 11.62 -4.23
C ARG A 128 11.11 12.42 -3.83
N ALA A 129 11.72 12.12 -2.70
CA ALA A 129 12.93 12.80 -2.22
C ALA A 129 14.13 12.68 -3.18
N PHE A 130 14.10 11.72 -4.11
CA PHE A 130 15.20 11.48 -5.05
C PHE A 130 15.06 12.20 -6.39
N TYR A 131 13.91 12.82 -6.67
CA TYR A 131 13.75 13.62 -7.91
C TYR A 131 14.63 14.87 -7.89
N ARG A 132 15.22 15.16 -9.03
CA ARG A 132 15.99 16.39 -9.27
C ARG A 132 15.58 16.99 -10.62
N PRO A 133 15.13 18.25 -10.68
CA PRO A 133 14.86 19.14 -9.52
C PRO A 133 13.83 18.58 -8.56
N GLN A 134 13.92 19.00 -7.28
CA GLN A 134 12.98 18.58 -6.24
C GLN A 134 11.56 19.06 -6.56
N VAL A 135 10.57 18.24 -6.25
CA VAL A 135 9.16 18.51 -6.50
C VAL A 135 8.38 18.60 -5.17
N PRO A 136 7.24 19.31 -5.13
CA PRO A 136 6.45 19.47 -3.91
C PRO A 136 5.77 18.14 -3.46
N GLY A 137 5.32 18.12 -2.20
CA GLY A 137 4.66 17.00 -1.57
C GLY A 137 5.51 16.34 -0.49
N VAL A 138 5.00 15.29 0.16
CA VAL A 138 5.70 14.55 1.21
C VAL A 138 6.96 13.93 0.61
N GLN A 139 8.12 14.24 1.19
CA GLN A 139 9.43 13.80 0.70
C GLN A 139 9.73 12.38 1.21
N TRP A 140 8.99 11.41 0.67
CA TRP A 140 9.24 10.00 0.94
C TRP A 140 10.62 9.57 0.43
N GLY A 141 11.33 8.80 1.25
CA GLY A 141 12.48 8.02 0.81
C GLY A 141 12.02 6.76 0.05
N LYS A 142 12.48 5.59 0.48
CA LYS A 142 12.19 4.30 -0.16
C LYS A 142 11.05 3.52 0.52
N GLY A 143 10.60 3.93 1.70
CA GLY A 143 9.82 3.13 2.64
C GLY A 143 8.33 3.44 2.68
N ALA A 144 7.77 4.25 1.78
CA ALA A 144 6.32 4.42 1.69
C ALA A 144 5.67 3.24 0.94
N VAL A 145 6.00 2.02 1.35
CA VAL A 145 5.57 0.75 0.78
C VAL A 145 5.53 -0.33 1.86
N GLY A 146 4.66 -1.31 1.70
CA GLY A 146 4.62 -2.50 2.55
C GLY A 146 3.72 -3.56 1.94
N THR A 147 3.96 -4.83 2.28
CA THR A 147 3.17 -5.97 1.83
C THR A 147 2.41 -6.55 3.01
N ALA A 148 1.10 -6.75 2.84
CA ALA A 148 0.26 -7.37 3.86
C ALA A 148 -0.79 -8.30 3.21
N ARG A 149 -1.29 -9.23 4.01
CA ARG A 149 -2.48 -10.01 3.66
C ARG A 149 -3.70 -9.20 4.08
N PHE A 150 -4.51 -8.81 3.11
CA PHE A 150 -5.80 -8.17 3.33
C PHE A 150 -6.91 -9.19 3.13
N SER A 151 -7.96 -9.12 3.95
CA SER A 151 -9.11 -10.03 3.87
C SER A 151 -10.41 -9.27 4.07
N GLY A 152 -11.44 -9.70 3.33
CA GLY A 152 -12.79 -9.15 3.39
C GLY A 152 -13.62 -9.58 2.18
N PRO A 153 -14.86 -9.13 2.01
CA PRO A 153 -15.66 -9.44 0.84
C PRO A 153 -15.11 -8.81 -0.43
N ARG A 154 -15.27 -9.49 -1.56
CA ARG A 154 -14.96 -8.90 -2.87
C ARG A 154 -15.87 -7.72 -3.15
N LEU A 155 -15.34 -6.70 -3.81
CA LEU A 155 -16.13 -5.53 -4.23
C LEU A 155 -17.26 -5.93 -5.18
N HIS A 156 -17.02 -6.86 -6.08
CA HIS A 156 -18.02 -7.47 -6.95
C HIS A 156 -19.23 -7.99 -6.14
N ASP A 157 -19.00 -8.84 -5.12
CA ASP A 157 -20.08 -9.44 -4.32
C ASP A 157 -20.88 -8.39 -3.53
N VAL A 158 -20.24 -7.28 -3.16
CA VAL A 158 -20.89 -6.17 -2.46
C VAL A 158 -21.73 -5.32 -3.41
N LEU A 159 -21.22 -5.04 -4.62
CA LEU A 159 -21.91 -4.25 -5.64
C LEU A 159 -23.10 -5.01 -6.25
N ASP A 160 -23.01 -6.33 -6.35
CA ASP A 160 -24.13 -7.18 -6.83
C ASP A 160 -25.39 -7.03 -5.99
N ARG A 161 -25.26 -6.71 -4.69
CA ARG A 161 -26.41 -6.45 -3.82
C ARG A 161 -27.20 -5.21 -4.22
N ALA A 162 -26.53 -4.24 -4.85
CA ALA A 162 -27.15 -3.01 -5.34
C ALA A 162 -27.59 -3.12 -6.81
N GLY A 163 -27.06 -4.08 -7.56
CA GLY A 163 -27.30 -4.25 -9.00
C GLY A 163 -26.71 -3.12 -9.81
N VAL A 164 -25.49 -3.27 -10.33
CA VAL A 164 -24.84 -2.25 -11.14
C VAL A 164 -25.51 -2.16 -12.50
N LYS A 165 -25.93 -0.96 -12.91
CA LYS A 165 -26.50 -0.71 -14.23
C LYS A 165 -25.43 -0.74 -15.33
N SER A 166 -25.82 -1.02 -16.56
CA SER A 166 -24.91 -1.00 -17.73
C SER A 166 -24.33 0.39 -18.04
N SER A 167 -24.95 1.47 -17.53
CA SER A 167 -24.43 2.83 -17.57
C SER A 167 -23.23 3.08 -16.64
N GLY A 168 -23.02 2.22 -15.62
CA GLY A 168 -21.91 2.35 -14.69
C GLY A 168 -20.56 2.15 -15.38
N LYS A 169 -19.68 3.14 -15.29
CA LYS A 169 -18.31 3.13 -15.89
C LYS A 169 -17.22 3.31 -14.86
N HIS A 170 -17.50 4.00 -13.78
CA HIS A 170 -16.56 4.27 -12.69
C HIS A 170 -17.22 3.99 -11.34
N VAL A 171 -16.41 3.68 -10.34
CA VAL A 171 -16.86 3.54 -8.95
C VAL A 171 -16.10 4.54 -8.10
N MET A 172 -16.82 5.45 -7.49
CA MET A 172 -16.30 6.45 -6.56
C MET A 172 -16.23 5.85 -5.16
N PHE A 173 -15.14 6.14 -4.46
CA PHE A 173 -14.90 5.77 -3.07
C PHE A 173 -14.63 7.01 -2.23
N ARG A 174 -15.30 7.09 -1.08
CA ARG A 174 -15.11 8.14 -0.07
C ARG A 174 -14.98 7.51 1.31
N GLY A 175 -14.01 8.00 2.07
CA GLY A 175 -13.80 7.66 3.47
C GLY A 175 -14.40 8.67 4.44
N LEU A 176 -14.21 8.40 5.73
CA LEU A 176 -14.61 9.25 6.85
C LEU A 176 -13.49 10.21 7.27
N ASP A 177 -12.57 10.54 6.36
CA ASP A 177 -11.49 11.48 6.63
C ASP A 177 -12.04 12.82 7.14
N GLU A 178 -11.44 13.38 8.20
CA GLU A 178 -11.79 14.70 8.70
C GLU A 178 -11.09 15.78 7.89
N VAL A 179 -11.88 16.52 7.12
CA VAL A 179 -11.39 17.52 6.18
C VAL A 179 -11.21 18.86 6.87
N PRO A 180 -10.00 19.43 6.96
CA PRO A 180 -9.80 20.72 7.61
C PRO A 180 -10.27 21.87 6.72
N GLY A 181 -11.18 22.68 7.23
CA GLY A 181 -11.62 23.92 6.61
C GLY A 181 -12.26 23.72 5.22
N LYS A 182 -11.73 24.42 4.19
CA LYS A 182 -12.26 24.39 2.82
C LYS A 182 -11.45 23.47 1.87
N VAL A 183 -10.62 22.57 2.41
CA VAL A 183 -9.85 21.63 1.59
C VAL A 183 -10.81 20.63 0.92
N PRO A 184 -10.66 20.29 -0.36
CA PRO A 184 -11.48 19.25 -1.00
C PRO A 184 -11.32 17.88 -0.29
N PRO A 185 -12.41 17.11 -0.10
CA PRO A 185 -12.34 15.77 0.49
C PRO A 185 -11.52 14.83 -0.39
N PHE A 186 -10.88 13.81 0.24
CA PHE A 186 -10.17 12.77 -0.49
C PHE A 186 -11.18 11.80 -1.11
N ILE A 187 -11.42 11.96 -2.40
CA ILE A 187 -12.30 11.10 -3.20
C ILE A 187 -11.53 10.58 -4.40
N ARG A 188 -11.67 9.27 -4.65
CA ARG A 188 -11.13 8.60 -5.82
C ARG A 188 -12.23 7.89 -6.57
N SER A 189 -12.14 7.86 -7.91
CA SER A 189 -12.94 6.95 -8.71
C SER A 189 -12.04 6.02 -9.50
N ILE A 190 -12.48 4.78 -9.64
CA ILE A 190 -11.75 3.69 -10.24
C ILE A 190 -12.61 3.13 -11.39
N PRO A 191 -12.07 2.82 -12.57
CA PRO A 191 -12.80 2.15 -13.64
C PRO A 191 -13.48 0.87 -13.14
N ILE A 192 -14.71 0.64 -13.61
CA ILE A 192 -15.56 -0.43 -13.11
C ILE A 192 -14.93 -1.81 -13.34
N GLU A 193 -14.20 -1.98 -14.43
CA GLU A 193 -13.51 -3.23 -14.77
C GLU A 193 -12.49 -3.62 -13.69
N LYS A 194 -11.76 -2.63 -13.14
CA LYS A 194 -10.83 -2.87 -12.03
C LYS A 194 -11.55 -3.19 -10.73
N VAL A 195 -12.67 -2.55 -10.47
CA VAL A 195 -13.46 -2.76 -9.24
C VAL A 195 -14.12 -4.14 -9.23
N LEU A 196 -14.53 -4.62 -10.41
CA LEU A 196 -15.20 -5.92 -10.57
C LEU A 196 -14.21 -7.08 -10.84
N ASP A 197 -12.91 -6.83 -10.85
CA ASP A 197 -11.94 -7.91 -10.91
C ASP A 197 -12.06 -8.83 -9.68
N GLY A 198 -11.64 -10.09 -9.83
CA GLY A 198 -11.85 -11.11 -8.78
C GLY A 198 -11.07 -10.86 -7.49
N ASP A 199 -10.15 -9.90 -7.45
CA ASP A 199 -9.23 -9.65 -6.33
C ASP A 199 -9.41 -8.31 -5.64
N SER A 200 -10.18 -7.37 -6.25
CA SER A 200 -10.56 -6.11 -5.60
C SER A 200 -11.57 -6.35 -4.49
N LEU A 201 -11.32 -5.80 -3.29
CA LEU A 201 -12.13 -6.14 -2.12
C LEU A 201 -12.35 -4.95 -1.16
N ILE A 202 -13.31 -5.12 -0.27
CA ILE A 202 -13.46 -4.28 0.92
C ILE A 202 -12.76 -5.00 2.06
N ALA A 203 -11.52 -4.62 2.32
CA ALA A 203 -10.75 -5.22 3.41
C ALA A 203 -11.28 -4.78 4.77
N THR A 204 -11.49 -5.74 5.65
CA THR A 204 -11.81 -5.57 7.06
C THR A 204 -10.71 -6.07 7.98
N HIS A 205 -9.78 -6.89 7.44
CA HIS A 205 -8.65 -7.47 8.17
C HIS A 205 -7.33 -7.24 7.44
N MET A 206 -6.25 -7.17 8.22
CA MET A 206 -4.87 -7.05 7.77
C MET A 206 -3.98 -8.01 8.57
N ASN A 207 -3.23 -8.88 7.89
CA ASN A 207 -2.37 -9.90 8.52
C ASN A 207 -3.08 -10.79 9.55
N GLY A 208 -4.37 -11.07 9.33
CA GLY A 208 -5.18 -11.94 10.19
C GLY A 208 -5.81 -11.25 11.41
N ALA A 209 -5.61 -9.94 11.59
CA ALA A 209 -6.25 -9.12 12.62
C ALA A 209 -7.22 -8.10 11.97
N PRO A 210 -8.20 -7.56 12.71
CA PRO A 210 -8.98 -6.41 12.24
C PRO A 210 -8.06 -5.28 11.79
N LEU A 211 -8.47 -4.52 10.78
CA LEU A 211 -7.71 -3.36 10.31
C LEU A 211 -7.38 -2.41 11.46
N PRO A 212 -6.13 -1.97 11.62
CA PRO A 212 -5.83 -0.86 12.52
C PRO A 212 -6.45 0.45 12.05
N LYS A 213 -6.68 1.39 12.96
CA LYS A 213 -7.22 2.73 12.67
C LYS A 213 -6.43 3.43 11.56
N HIS A 214 -5.09 3.46 11.68
CA HIS A 214 -4.19 4.08 10.68
C HIS A 214 -4.28 3.45 9.29
N HIS A 215 -4.73 2.20 9.21
CA HIS A 215 -4.84 1.44 7.97
C HIS A 215 -6.25 1.32 7.44
N GLY A 216 -7.23 2.03 8.06
CA GLY A 216 -8.56 2.21 7.49
C GLY A 216 -9.68 1.43 8.18
N PHE A 217 -9.54 1.10 9.49
CA PHE A 217 -10.64 0.54 10.30
C PHE A 217 -11.95 1.34 10.13
N PRO A 218 -13.15 0.71 10.08
CA PRO A 218 -13.37 -0.72 10.12
C PRO A 218 -13.25 -1.39 8.73
N ALA A 219 -13.27 -0.62 7.66
CA ALA A 219 -13.22 -1.11 6.30
C ALA A 219 -12.50 -0.15 5.35
N ARG A 220 -11.77 -0.70 4.38
CA ARG A 220 -11.13 0.05 3.31
C ARG A 220 -11.36 -0.63 1.96
N ALA A 221 -11.44 0.15 0.89
CA ALA A 221 -11.28 -0.38 -0.45
C ALA A 221 -9.83 -0.86 -0.66
N LEU A 222 -9.63 -1.93 -1.40
CA LEU A 222 -8.34 -2.43 -1.81
C LEU A 222 -8.37 -2.71 -3.32
N MET A 223 -7.46 -2.04 -4.06
CA MET A 223 -7.23 -2.24 -5.49
C MET A 223 -5.84 -2.89 -5.66
N PRO A 224 -5.74 -4.23 -5.69
CA PRO A 224 -4.46 -4.91 -5.73
C PRO A 224 -3.64 -4.51 -6.95
N GLY A 225 -2.32 -4.31 -6.73
CA GLY A 225 -1.38 -3.93 -7.78
C GLY A 225 -1.40 -2.46 -8.20
N TRP A 226 -2.36 -1.65 -7.70
CA TRP A 226 -2.46 -0.22 -8.01
C TRP A 226 -1.83 0.65 -6.92
N VAL A 227 -1.53 1.91 -7.26
CA VAL A 227 -1.02 2.89 -6.30
C VAL A 227 -1.92 3.00 -5.07
N GLY A 228 -1.32 3.14 -3.89
CA GLY A 228 -2.05 3.14 -2.62
C GLY A 228 -3.22 4.12 -2.52
N ALA A 229 -3.20 5.22 -3.31
CA ALA A 229 -4.28 6.19 -3.40
C ALA A 229 -5.58 5.61 -3.98
N ALA A 230 -5.52 4.51 -4.75
CA ALA A 230 -6.70 3.81 -5.25
C ALA A 230 -7.43 3.03 -4.15
N SER A 231 -6.78 2.80 -3.01
CA SER A 231 -7.29 1.98 -1.90
C SER A 231 -7.75 2.87 -0.73
N CYS A 232 -8.97 3.45 -0.86
CA CYS A 232 -9.53 4.42 0.08
C CYS A 232 -9.75 3.82 1.47
N LYS A 233 -9.28 4.51 2.53
CA LYS A 233 -9.42 4.11 3.95
C LYS A 233 -10.73 4.62 4.56
N TRP A 234 -11.12 4.04 5.71
CA TRP A 234 -12.31 4.46 6.48
C TRP A 234 -13.57 4.56 5.62
N LEU A 235 -13.74 3.60 4.73
CA LEU A 235 -14.74 3.62 3.66
C LEU A 235 -16.16 3.75 4.21
N THR A 236 -16.93 4.73 3.71
CA THR A 236 -18.34 4.96 4.10
C THR A 236 -19.28 5.16 2.90
N GLU A 237 -18.71 5.46 1.73
CA GLU A 237 -19.53 5.66 0.54
C GLU A 237 -18.88 5.02 -0.69
N ILE A 238 -19.69 4.27 -1.42
CA ILE A 238 -19.44 3.78 -2.77
C ILE A 238 -20.53 4.34 -3.69
N LYS A 239 -20.11 4.99 -4.77
CA LYS A 239 -21.08 5.51 -5.76
C LYS A 239 -20.66 5.08 -7.15
N VAL A 240 -21.52 4.32 -7.83
CA VAL A 240 -21.32 3.97 -9.24
C VAL A 240 -21.66 5.20 -10.08
N LEU A 241 -20.79 5.55 -11.02
CA LEU A 241 -20.88 6.72 -11.89
C LEU A 241 -20.84 6.28 -13.36
N ASP A 242 -21.43 7.09 -14.24
CA ASP A 242 -21.37 6.91 -15.70
C ASP A 242 -20.06 7.41 -16.32
N SER A 243 -19.24 8.11 -15.53
CA SER A 243 -17.98 8.72 -15.98
C SER A 243 -16.99 8.88 -14.81
N GLU A 244 -15.74 9.24 -15.10
CA GLU A 244 -14.72 9.54 -14.08
C GLU A 244 -15.20 10.69 -13.17
N PHE A 245 -14.98 10.55 -11.86
CA PHE A 245 -15.29 11.60 -10.88
C PHE A 245 -14.43 12.84 -11.12
N VAL A 246 -15.07 14.01 -11.18
CA VAL A 246 -14.38 15.30 -11.29
C VAL A 246 -14.07 15.84 -9.91
N GLY A 247 -12.79 15.90 -9.55
CA GLY A 247 -12.35 16.41 -8.24
C GLY A 247 -10.85 16.45 -8.10
N ASN A 248 -10.37 17.20 -7.10
CA ASN A 248 -8.95 17.54 -6.90
C ASN A 248 -8.00 16.34 -6.87
N PHE A 249 -8.44 15.22 -6.32
CA PHE A 249 -7.60 14.00 -6.23
C PHE A 249 -7.76 13.06 -7.45
N MET A 250 -8.51 13.48 -8.48
CA MET A 250 -8.58 12.83 -9.79
C MET A 250 -7.95 13.72 -10.87
N ASN A 251 -8.12 15.04 -10.76
CA ASN A 251 -7.53 16.04 -11.64
C ASN A 251 -7.42 17.38 -10.88
N PRO A 252 -6.22 17.97 -10.72
CA PRO A 252 -4.91 17.57 -11.29
C PRO A 252 -4.18 16.48 -10.50
N GLY A 253 -4.68 16.06 -9.33
CA GLY A 253 -4.01 15.09 -8.46
C GLY A 253 -3.99 13.67 -9.05
N TYR A 254 -2.92 12.91 -8.77
CA TYR A 254 -2.76 11.51 -9.15
C TYR A 254 -2.85 11.24 -10.65
N ARG A 255 -2.23 12.13 -11.42
CA ARG A 255 -2.08 11.97 -12.88
C ARG A 255 -0.60 11.94 -13.27
N PHE A 256 -0.31 11.29 -14.39
CA PHE A 256 1.02 11.18 -14.96
C PHE A 256 1.01 11.75 -16.37
N PRO A 257 2.07 12.46 -16.83
CA PRO A 257 2.16 12.97 -18.18
C PRO A 257 2.10 11.84 -19.24
N ASN A 258 1.49 12.11 -20.38
CA ASN A 258 1.43 11.17 -21.52
C ASN A 258 2.75 11.11 -22.33
N HIS A 259 3.68 12.01 -22.05
CA HIS A 259 5.00 12.11 -22.67
C HIS A 259 6.04 12.61 -21.67
N PRO A 260 7.33 12.36 -21.87
CA PRO A 260 8.38 12.91 -21.03
C PRO A 260 8.34 14.43 -20.98
N VAL A 261 8.45 15.00 -19.79
CA VAL A 261 8.35 16.45 -19.54
C VAL A 261 9.58 16.98 -18.82
N GLN A 262 9.88 18.27 -19.04
CA GLN A 262 10.98 18.97 -18.40
C GLN A 262 10.49 19.76 -17.17
N ALA A 263 11.40 20.00 -16.23
CA ALA A 263 11.10 20.84 -15.08
C ALA A 263 10.73 22.27 -15.51
N GLY A 264 9.56 22.76 -15.04
CA GLY A 264 9.03 24.07 -15.44
C GLY A 264 8.13 24.06 -16.67
N GLU A 265 8.01 22.93 -17.35
CA GLU A 265 7.08 22.77 -18.48
C GLU A 265 5.63 22.81 -17.99
N ALA A 266 4.79 23.57 -18.72
CA ALA A 266 3.35 23.63 -18.47
C ALA A 266 2.67 22.39 -19.09
N ILE A 267 2.00 21.59 -18.26
CA ILE A 267 1.29 20.38 -18.69
C ILE A 267 -0.21 20.66 -18.60
N LYS A 268 -0.93 20.40 -19.69
CA LYS A 268 -2.38 20.51 -19.70
C LYS A 268 -3.02 19.24 -19.12
N PRO A 269 -4.21 19.33 -18.52
CA PRO A 269 -4.92 18.17 -17.98
C PRO A 269 -5.12 17.02 -18.99
N GLU A 270 -5.43 17.36 -20.24
CA GLU A 270 -5.63 16.43 -21.36
C GLU A 270 -4.35 15.68 -21.77
N ASP A 271 -3.18 16.24 -21.46
CA ASP A 271 -1.87 15.61 -21.71
C ASP A 271 -1.43 14.68 -20.57
N THR A 272 -2.37 14.29 -19.71
CA THR A 272 -2.12 13.40 -18.59
C THR A 272 -3.15 12.28 -18.50
N HIS A 273 -2.77 11.17 -17.85
CA HIS A 273 -3.65 10.05 -17.53
C HIS A 273 -3.67 9.75 -16.03
N PRO A 274 -4.75 9.16 -15.47
CA PRO A 274 -4.78 8.75 -14.07
C PRO A 274 -3.69 7.73 -13.74
N LEU A 275 -3.14 7.82 -12.53
CA LEU A 275 -2.26 6.77 -12.00
C LEU A 275 -3.05 5.50 -11.70
N THR A 276 -2.53 4.38 -12.16
CA THR A 276 -3.11 3.04 -12.01
C THR A 276 -2.13 2.07 -11.35
N ALA A 277 -1.60 1.12 -12.11
CA ALA A 277 -0.69 0.09 -11.64
C ALA A 277 0.68 0.64 -11.18
N LEU A 278 1.28 -0.06 -10.23
CA LEU A 278 2.65 0.20 -9.79
C LEU A 278 3.66 -0.21 -10.87
N ASN A 279 4.77 0.50 -10.92
CA ASN A 279 5.92 0.13 -11.73
C ASN A 279 6.71 -1.03 -11.11
N VAL A 280 7.48 -1.75 -11.96
CA VAL A 280 8.49 -2.69 -11.49
C VAL A 280 9.59 -1.95 -10.71
N LYS A 281 9.92 -2.46 -9.51
CA LYS A 281 10.86 -1.82 -8.60
C LYS A 281 11.54 -2.84 -7.69
N SER A 282 12.81 -2.62 -7.39
CA SER A 282 13.59 -3.33 -6.38
C SER A 282 14.22 -2.32 -5.43
N VAL A 283 14.28 -2.66 -4.14
CA VAL A 283 14.91 -1.86 -3.09
C VAL A 283 15.83 -2.74 -2.27
N ILE A 284 17.05 -2.27 -2.00
CA ILE A 284 18.02 -2.90 -1.13
C ILE A 284 17.64 -2.61 0.33
N ALA A 285 17.38 -3.65 1.11
CA ALA A 285 17.09 -3.56 2.53
C ALA A 285 18.35 -3.68 3.40
N GLY A 286 19.34 -4.38 2.90
CA GLY A 286 20.64 -4.52 3.56
C GLY A 286 21.74 -5.00 2.62
N PRO A 287 22.99 -4.54 2.86
CA PRO A 287 23.38 -3.54 3.84
C PRO A 287 22.78 -2.15 3.53
N VAL A 288 22.49 -1.37 4.58
CA VAL A 288 21.90 -0.03 4.41
C VAL A 288 22.94 0.98 3.92
N ASP A 289 22.46 2.05 3.28
CA ASP A 289 23.30 3.13 2.78
C ASP A 289 24.15 3.76 3.89
N GLY A 290 25.45 4.00 3.60
CA GLY A 290 26.41 4.54 4.55
C GLY A 290 26.94 3.54 5.59
N SER A 291 26.53 2.26 5.57
CA SER A 291 26.98 1.28 6.56
C SER A 291 28.44 0.86 6.36
N ARG A 292 29.04 0.36 7.46
CA ARG A 292 30.35 -0.33 7.45
C ARG A 292 30.16 -1.82 7.67
N VAL A 293 30.75 -2.63 6.83
CA VAL A 293 30.73 -4.09 6.90
C VAL A 293 32.13 -4.68 6.88
N LYS A 294 32.31 -5.90 7.38
CA LYS A 294 33.59 -6.62 7.29
C LYS A 294 33.80 -7.20 5.91
N ALA A 295 35.08 -7.28 5.47
CA ALA A 295 35.45 -8.01 4.27
C ALA A 295 35.12 -9.52 4.41
N GLY A 296 34.73 -10.13 3.30
CA GLY A 296 34.30 -11.53 3.26
C GLY A 296 32.87 -11.69 2.69
N PRO A 297 32.14 -12.74 3.03
CA PRO A 297 30.79 -12.96 2.54
C PRO A 297 29.82 -11.94 3.18
N VAL A 298 29.26 -11.07 2.35
CA VAL A 298 28.22 -10.08 2.73
C VAL A 298 26.92 -10.45 2.03
N ARG A 299 25.86 -10.64 2.80
CA ARG A 299 24.54 -10.85 2.25
C ARG A 299 23.91 -9.52 1.88
N VAL A 300 23.71 -9.29 0.58
CA VAL A 300 22.88 -8.20 0.04
C VAL A 300 21.46 -8.74 -0.12
N HIS A 301 20.44 -8.02 0.37
CA HIS A 301 19.06 -8.49 0.31
C HIS A 301 18.08 -7.32 0.21
N GLY A 302 16.84 -7.64 -0.19
CA GLY A 302 15.79 -6.65 -0.32
C GLY A 302 14.48 -7.23 -0.81
N ALA A 303 13.62 -6.35 -1.30
CA ALA A 303 12.32 -6.69 -1.84
C ALA A 303 12.13 -6.07 -3.23
N ALA A 304 11.34 -6.75 -4.09
CA ALA A 304 11.00 -6.27 -5.42
C ALA A 304 9.53 -6.54 -5.74
N TRP A 305 8.87 -5.63 -6.45
CA TRP A 305 7.44 -5.72 -6.81
C TRP A 305 7.17 -5.12 -8.19
N ALA A 306 6.00 -5.40 -8.76
CA ALA A 306 5.68 -4.98 -10.13
C ALA A 306 4.18 -4.66 -10.37
N GLY A 307 3.42 -4.35 -9.31
CA GLY A 307 1.99 -4.04 -9.41
C GLY A 307 1.16 -5.21 -9.92
N GLU A 308 0.58 -5.08 -11.11
CA GLU A 308 -0.21 -6.11 -11.79
C GLU A 308 0.64 -7.06 -12.67
N ALA A 309 1.93 -7.13 -12.42
CA ALA A 309 2.85 -8.08 -13.04
C ALA A 309 3.66 -8.79 -11.95
N ASP A 310 4.31 -9.89 -12.32
CA ASP A 310 5.15 -10.65 -11.41
C ASP A 310 6.63 -10.32 -11.62
N VAL A 311 7.38 -10.14 -10.54
CA VAL A 311 8.84 -10.02 -10.60
C VAL A 311 9.41 -11.39 -10.96
N VAL A 312 10.12 -11.46 -12.09
CA VAL A 312 10.75 -12.70 -12.58
C VAL A 312 12.26 -12.72 -12.39
N LYS A 313 12.89 -11.55 -12.25
CA LYS A 313 14.34 -11.44 -12.07
C LYS A 313 14.68 -10.21 -11.25
N VAL A 314 15.68 -10.36 -10.37
CA VAL A 314 16.42 -9.26 -9.73
C VAL A 314 17.90 -9.45 -10.03
N GLU A 315 18.58 -8.36 -10.37
CA GLU A 315 20.00 -8.36 -10.65
C GLU A 315 20.69 -7.34 -9.73
N ILE A 316 21.89 -7.71 -9.28
CA ILE A 316 22.74 -6.92 -8.40
C ILE A 316 24.01 -6.55 -9.12
N SER A 317 24.43 -5.31 -8.99
CA SER A 317 25.77 -4.86 -9.32
C SER A 317 26.49 -4.43 -8.05
N THR A 318 27.76 -4.81 -7.93
CA THR A 318 28.65 -4.40 -6.81
C THR A 318 29.82 -3.56 -7.27
N ASP A 319 29.82 -3.16 -8.54
CA ASP A 319 30.83 -2.37 -9.22
C ASP A 319 30.29 -1.09 -9.87
N GLY A 320 29.19 -0.54 -9.29
CA GLY A 320 28.59 0.71 -9.76
C GLY A 320 27.81 0.60 -11.07
N GLY A 321 27.38 -0.61 -11.46
CA GLY A 321 26.58 -0.85 -12.66
C GLY A 321 27.38 -1.38 -13.86
N ALA A 322 28.70 -1.64 -13.71
CA ALA A 322 29.53 -2.15 -14.79
C ALA A 322 29.20 -3.61 -15.14
N SER A 323 28.88 -4.44 -14.14
CA SER A 323 28.41 -5.80 -14.32
C SER A 323 27.20 -6.12 -13.44
N TRP A 324 26.40 -7.12 -13.85
CA TRP A 324 25.18 -7.50 -13.17
C TRP A 324 25.13 -9.03 -12.97
N SER A 325 24.78 -9.43 -11.76
CA SER A 325 24.64 -10.85 -11.37
C SER A 325 23.22 -11.12 -10.89
N PRO A 326 22.63 -12.29 -11.19
CA PRO A 326 21.28 -12.61 -10.74
C PRO A 326 21.25 -12.82 -9.21
N ALA A 327 20.26 -12.21 -8.55
CA ALA A 327 19.94 -12.49 -7.16
C ALA A 327 19.01 -13.71 -7.06
N LYS A 328 19.07 -14.40 -5.93
CA LYS A 328 18.16 -15.50 -5.60
C LYS A 328 16.84 -14.93 -5.11
N LEU A 329 15.74 -15.23 -5.81
CA LEU A 329 14.39 -14.90 -5.35
C LEU A 329 13.95 -15.84 -4.22
N GLY A 330 13.23 -15.30 -3.24
CA GLY A 330 12.62 -16.06 -2.16
C GLY A 330 11.52 -17.02 -2.65
N ASN A 331 11.18 -17.99 -1.83
CA ASN A 331 10.16 -18.99 -2.18
C ASN A 331 8.72 -18.46 -2.02
N GLU A 332 8.51 -17.49 -1.13
CA GLU A 332 7.20 -16.89 -0.92
C GLU A 332 6.80 -16.04 -2.12
N HIS A 333 5.60 -16.27 -2.63
CA HIS A 333 5.08 -15.64 -3.84
C HIS A 333 3.55 -15.50 -3.80
N ALA A 334 3.06 -14.35 -4.24
CA ALA A 334 1.67 -14.10 -4.61
C ALA A 334 1.66 -12.99 -5.66
N HIS A 335 0.66 -12.99 -6.53
CA HIS A 335 0.60 -12.14 -7.74
C HIS A 335 0.84 -10.65 -7.47
N TYR A 336 0.25 -10.08 -6.42
CA TYR A 336 0.40 -8.66 -6.09
C TYR A 336 1.41 -8.37 -4.97
N ALA A 337 2.10 -9.42 -4.50
CA ALA A 337 3.06 -9.31 -3.41
C ALA A 337 4.46 -8.99 -3.91
N TRP A 338 5.24 -8.36 -3.09
CA TRP A 338 6.66 -8.29 -3.35
C TRP A 338 7.32 -9.66 -3.26
N ARG A 339 8.46 -9.82 -3.93
CA ARG A 339 9.38 -10.95 -3.83
C ARG A 339 10.58 -10.51 -3.00
N LEU A 340 10.87 -11.24 -1.93
CA LEU A 340 12.15 -11.09 -1.25
C LEU A 340 13.26 -11.68 -2.12
N TRP A 341 14.44 -11.10 -2.06
CA TRP A 341 15.60 -11.56 -2.80
C TRP A 341 16.87 -11.44 -1.98
N SER A 342 17.91 -12.22 -2.31
CA SER A 342 19.23 -12.15 -1.69
C SER A 342 20.33 -12.46 -2.68
N TYR A 343 21.52 -11.92 -2.40
CA TYR A 343 22.74 -12.15 -3.15
C TYR A 343 23.92 -12.24 -2.17
N GLU A 344 24.69 -13.32 -2.25
CA GLU A 344 25.90 -13.49 -1.44
C GLU A 344 27.09 -12.89 -2.20
N TRP A 345 27.65 -11.83 -1.63
CA TRP A 345 28.72 -11.06 -2.25
C TRP A 345 30.05 -11.28 -1.50
N PRO A 346 31.13 -11.75 -2.18
CA PRO A 346 32.46 -11.82 -1.59
C PRO A 346 33.09 -10.42 -1.55
N ALA A 347 32.73 -9.63 -0.55
CA ALA A 347 33.12 -8.24 -0.42
C ALA A 347 34.61 -8.10 -0.11
N LYS A 348 35.29 -7.23 -0.86
CA LYS A 348 36.68 -6.84 -0.63
C LYS A 348 36.74 -5.49 0.07
N ALA A 349 37.80 -5.24 0.85
CA ALA A 349 37.99 -3.95 1.52
C ALA A 349 37.98 -2.78 0.52
N GLY A 350 37.37 -1.66 0.93
CA GLY A 350 37.22 -0.43 0.13
C GLY A 350 35.80 0.10 0.11
N ASP A 351 35.59 1.19 -0.64
CA ASP A 351 34.29 1.79 -0.85
C ASP A 351 33.58 1.15 -2.04
N HIS A 352 32.33 0.78 -1.85
CA HIS A 352 31.52 0.10 -2.87
C HIS A 352 30.17 0.76 -3.07
N SER A 353 29.71 0.71 -4.33
CA SER A 353 28.36 1.11 -4.73
C SER A 353 27.61 -0.13 -5.18
N ILE A 354 26.59 -0.53 -4.41
CA ILE A 354 25.75 -1.68 -4.70
C ILE A 354 24.45 -1.18 -5.32
N LEU A 355 24.06 -1.76 -6.47
CA LEU A 355 22.85 -1.43 -7.17
C LEU A 355 21.96 -2.66 -7.28
N SER A 356 20.63 -2.45 -7.28
CA SER A 356 19.65 -3.49 -7.60
C SER A 356 18.66 -3.03 -8.66
N ARG A 357 18.29 -3.94 -9.57
CA ARG A 357 17.21 -3.74 -10.53
C ARG A 357 16.33 -4.97 -10.68
N ALA A 358 15.04 -4.76 -10.85
CA ALA A 358 14.07 -5.81 -11.10
C ALA A 358 13.61 -5.82 -12.55
N THR A 359 13.22 -7.03 -13.02
CA THR A 359 12.51 -7.26 -14.29
C THR A 359 11.23 -8.01 -14.00
N ASP A 360 10.13 -7.63 -14.64
CA ASP A 360 8.84 -8.30 -14.52
C ASP A 360 8.55 -9.26 -15.70
N ASN A 361 7.46 -10.02 -15.58
CA ASN A 361 7.02 -10.99 -16.58
C ASN A 361 6.48 -10.37 -17.89
N LYS A 362 6.33 -9.02 -17.93
CA LYS A 362 6.01 -8.26 -19.14
C LYS A 362 7.27 -7.73 -19.84
N GLY A 363 8.46 -8.08 -19.31
CA GLY A 363 9.75 -7.65 -19.85
C GLY A 363 10.15 -6.22 -19.48
N ARG A 364 9.41 -5.53 -18.60
CA ARG A 364 9.78 -4.20 -18.13
C ARG A 364 10.94 -4.31 -17.15
N VAL A 365 11.94 -3.48 -17.35
CA VAL A 365 13.15 -3.41 -16.50
C VAL A 365 13.17 -2.07 -15.80
N GLN A 366 13.56 -2.05 -14.54
CA GLN A 366 13.75 -0.85 -13.75
C GLN A 366 14.82 0.06 -14.41
N PRO A 367 14.49 1.34 -14.74
CA PRO A 367 15.40 2.24 -15.45
C PRO A 367 16.51 2.78 -14.55
N ALA A 368 17.63 3.19 -15.13
CA ALA A 368 18.72 3.82 -14.39
C ALA A 368 18.29 5.14 -13.72
N THR A 369 17.43 5.90 -14.39
CA THR A 369 16.86 7.16 -13.89
C THR A 369 15.34 7.12 -14.01
N PRO A 370 14.58 7.68 -13.04
CA PRO A 370 13.13 7.71 -13.13
C PRO A 370 12.70 8.75 -14.18
N GLU A 371 11.56 8.54 -14.80
CA GLU A 371 10.91 9.56 -15.60
C GLU A 371 10.47 10.73 -14.70
N TRP A 372 11.00 11.93 -14.96
CA TRP A 372 10.66 13.10 -14.17
C TRP A 372 9.22 13.53 -14.41
N ASN A 373 8.51 13.88 -13.34
CA ASN A 373 7.19 14.46 -13.41
C ASN A 373 6.97 15.46 -12.26
N PRO A 374 6.10 16.48 -12.42
CA PRO A 374 5.97 17.58 -11.46
C PRO A 374 5.40 17.17 -10.11
N SER A 375 4.81 15.99 -10.01
CA SER A 375 4.27 15.44 -8.75
C SER A 375 5.23 14.46 -8.07
N GLY A 376 6.32 14.05 -8.73
CA GLY A 376 7.27 13.06 -8.23
C GLY A 376 6.62 11.72 -7.93
N TYR A 377 5.77 11.25 -8.85
CA TYR A 377 5.09 9.96 -8.75
C TYR A 377 5.87 8.86 -9.45
N LEU A 378 5.61 7.62 -9.02
CA LEU A 378 6.06 6.37 -9.64
C LEU A 378 7.59 6.28 -9.81
N ASN A 379 8.36 6.83 -8.88
CA ASN A 379 9.82 6.68 -8.91
C ASN A 379 10.19 5.19 -8.83
N ASN A 380 10.84 4.70 -9.86
CA ASN A 380 11.32 3.33 -9.97
C ASN A 380 12.76 3.25 -10.51
N ALA A 381 13.58 4.27 -10.26
CA ALA A 381 15.00 4.18 -10.61
C ALA A 381 15.68 2.97 -9.98
N VAL A 382 16.70 2.46 -10.65
CA VAL A 382 17.65 1.48 -10.06
C VAL A 382 18.04 1.94 -8.68
N ASP A 383 17.88 1.06 -7.69
CA ASP A 383 18.22 1.39 -6.31
C ASP A 383 19.71 1.29 -6.07
N GLN A 384 20.24 2.19 -5.25
CA GLN A 384 21.66 2.29 -4.94
C GLN A 384 21.88 2.49 -3.45
N VAL A 385 22.90 1.80 -2.92
CA VAL A 385 23.47 2.03 -1.60
C VAL A 385 25.00 2.11 -1.71
N LYS A 386 25.61 2.97 -0.90
CA LYS A 386 27.07 3.12 -0.78
C LYS A 386 27.50 2.60 0.57
N ILE A 387 28.50 1.76 0.61
CA ILE A 387 29.00 1.16 1.85
C ILE A 387 30.52 1.14 1.88
N HIS A 388 31.08 1.07 3.09
CA HIS A 388 32.50 0.87 3.32
C HIS A 388 32.75 -0.54 3.84
N VAL A 389 33.64 -1.29 3.19
CA VAL A 389 34.08 -2.64 3.59
C VAL A 389 35.44 -2.50 4.26
N ALA A 390 35.54 -2.89 5.54
CA ALA A 390 36.74 -2.80 6.36
C ALA A 390 37.49 -4.14 6.42
#